data_a8b3cb70a9bf9185eaf54fff1700cbb1
#
_entry.id   a8b3cb70a9bf9185eaf54fff1700cbb1
#
_cell.length_a   1.000
_cell.length_b   1.000
_cell.length_c   1.000
_cell.angle_alpha   90.00
_cell.angle_beta   90.00
_cell.angle_gamma   90.00
#
_symmetry.space_group_name_H-M   'P 1'
#
loop_
_entity.id
_entity.type
_entity.pdbx_description
1 polymer ?
#
loop_
_entity_poly.entity_id
_entity_poly.type
_entity_poly.pdbx_seq_one_letter_code
_entity_poly.pdbx_strand_id
1 'polypeptide(L)'
;MNLYEMIIDENELMSGVNALSLVESPAIGSDWVALGDQKPILLAEVNADKQILMGAALIPDKPIYRNMNGEEFYIYFSEETVAKAAEMFFKRSNQSNATLEHSQPLKGMTVFESWIVDNPEFDKSKQYGLDVPKGTWVVSMKVDDKDIWDNYIKNNKVFGFSIEGAFSNVLRSESAEDIGLSDQLLDGALDLIRTFIKENIN
;
A
#
# COMPACT_ATOMS: atom_id res chain seq x y z
N MET A 1 -16.97 4.51 9.66
CA MET A 1 -16.28 5.07 8.48
C MET A 1 -16.28 3.97 7.42
N ASN A 2 -16.62 4.29 6.18
CA ASN A 2 -16.75 3.27 5.14
C ASN A 2 -15.38 2.69 4.76
N LEU A 3 -15.34 1.39 4.45
CA LEU A 3 -14.17 0.68 3.95
C LEU A 3 -14.49 0.15 2.54
N TYR A 4 -13.65 0.51 1.57
CA TYR A 4 -13.81 0.09 0.18
C TYR A 4 -12.65 -0.80 -0.24
N GLU A 5 -12.97 -1.94 -0.85
CA GLU A 5 -11.99 -2.74 -1.56
C GLU A 5 -11.76 -2.13 -2.95
N MET A 6 -10.49 -1.92 -3.29
CA MET A 6 -10.09 -1.48 -4.62
C MET A 6 -9.91 -2.70 -5.51
N ILE A 7 -10.56 -2.70 -6.66
CA ILE A 7 -10.51 -3.81 -7.63
C ILE A 7 -10.04 -3.32 -9.00
N ILE A 8 -9.49 -4.24 -9.78
CA ILE A 8 -9.06 -3.99 -11.16
C ILE A 8 -10.10 -4.55 -12.13
N ASP A 9 -10.63 -3.71 -13.00
CA ASP A 9 -11.40 -4.15 -14.16
C ASP A 9 -10.46 -4.37 -15.35
N GLU A 10 -10.24 -5.61 -15.72
CA GLU A 10 -9.34 -5.97 -16.83
C GLU A 10 -9.81 -5.47 -18.21
N ASN A 11 -11.10 -5.17 -18.35
CA ASN A 11 -11.67 -4.64 -19.59
C ASN A 11 -11.41 -3.13 -19.75
N GLU A 12 -11.04 -2.45 -18.68
CA GLU A 12 -10.70 -1.04 -18.69
C GLU A 12 -9.19 -0.83 -18.87
N LEU A 13 -8.80 -0.16 -19.96
CA LEU A 13 -7.39 0.07 -20.31
C LEU A 13 -6.60 0.80 -19.23
N MET A 14 -7.24 1.67 -18.46
CA MET A 14 -6.60 2.47 -17.42
C MET A 14 -6.70 1.86 -16.01
N SER A 15 -7.46 0.78 -15.82
CA SER A 15 -7.62 0.14 -14.52
C SER A 15 -6.34 -0.59 -14.09
N GLY A 16 -5.91 -0.37 -12.86
CA GLY A 16 -4.66 -0.89 -12.30
C GLY A 16 -3.58 0.17 -12.16
N VAL A 17 -2.35 -0.24 -11.86
CA VAL A 17 -1.20 0.65 -11.64
C VAL A 17 -0.58 1.05 -12.98
N ASN A 18 -0.43 2.35 -13.20
CA ASN A 18 0.12 2.92 -14.43
C ASN A 18 1.52 3.55 -14.24
N ALA A 19 1.84 3.98 -13.02
CA ALA A 19 3.17 4.49 -12.68
C ALA A 19 3.48 4.23 -11.20
N LEU A 20 4.76 4.32 -10.86
CA LEU A 20 5.24 4.37 -9.47
C LEU A 20 5.83 5.74 -9.18
N SER A 21 5.39 6.36 -8.09
CA SER A 21 5.92 7.65 -7.62
C SER A 21 6.94 7.45 -6.51
N LEU A 22 8.03 8.21 -6.56
CA LEU A 22 8.91 8.43 -5.42
C LEU A 22 8.30 9.53 -4.56
N VAL A 23 8.04 9.25 -3.28
CA VAL A 23 7.34 10.19 -2.41
C VAL A 23 8.01 10.31 -1.03
N GLU A 24 7.88 11.50 -0.43
CA GLU A 24 8.26 11.75 0.95
C GLU A 24 7.36 10.99 1.93
N SER A 25 6.05 10.96 1.65
CA SER A 25 5.06 10.32 2.51
C SER A 25 4.27 9.26 1.73
N PRO A 26 4.77 8.02 1.65
CA PRO A 26 4.07 6.96 0.96
C PRO A 26 2.75 6.63 1.67
N ALA A 27 1.66 6.52 0.91
CA ALA A 27 0.33 6.24 1.46
C ALA A 27 0.26 4.92 2.25
N ILE A 28 1.07 3.94 1.85
CA ILE A 28 1.22 2.64 2.54
C ILE A 28 2.06 2.73 3.82
N GLY A 29 2.82 3.80 4.00
CA GLY A 29 3.68 4.06 5.17
C GLY A 29 3.15 5.15 6.09
N SER A 30 2.11 5.89 5.69
CA SER A 30 1.56 6.94 6.54
C SER A 30 0.93 6.33 7.79
N ASP A 31 1.53 6.69 8.94
CA ASP A 31 1.01 6.34 10.25
C ASP A 31 -0.37 6.96 10.42
N TRP A 32 -1.37 6.14 10.50
CA TRP A 32 -2.65 6.59 10.99
C TRP A 32 -2.58 6.68 12.51
N VAL A 33 -2.76 7.89 13.02
CA VAL A 33 -2.82 8.24 14.43
C VAL A 33 -3.90 7.41 15.11
N ALA A 34 -3.58 6.29 15.67
CA ALA A 34 -4.32 5.67 16.76
C ALA A 34 -4.06 4.18 17.03
N LEU A 35 -3.40 3.42 16.18
CA LEU A 35 -3.32 1.97 16.36
C LEU A 35 -1.89 1.39 16.31
N GLY A 36 -0.94 2.00 17.02
CA GLY A 36 0.33 1.37 17.37
C GLY A 36 1.52 1.73 16.48
N ASP A 37 2.70 1.58 17.05
CA ASP A 37 4.06 1.90 16.56
C ASP A 37 4.47 1.17 15.26
N GLN A 38 3.77 1.39 14.16
CA GLN A 38 4.23 0.91 12.85
C GLN A 38 5.23 1.93 12.30
N LYS A 39 6.50 1.54 12.26
CA LYS A 39 7.53 2.31 11.58
C LYS A 39 7.18 2.43 10.09
N PRO A 40 7.39 3.60 9.46
CA PRO A 40 7.18 3.75 8.04
C PRO A 40 8.02 2.72 7.27
N ILE A 41 7.44 2.11 6.24
CA ILE A 41 8.16 1.19 5.37
C ILE A 41 9.05 2.05 4.49
N LEU A 42 10.33 2.06 4.81
CA LEU A 42 11.33 2.87 4.12
C LEU A 42 11.71 2.22 2.79
N LEU A 43 12.12 3.05 1.84
CA LEU A 43 12.92 2.60 0.70
C LEU A 43 14.26 2.10 1.21
N ALA A 44 14.65 0.90 0.81
CA ALA A 44 15.98 0.40 1.04
C ALA A 44 16.89 0.77 -0.13
N GLU A 45 18.04 1.39 0.16
CA GLU A 45 19.12 1.54 -0.78
C GLU A 45 19.84 0.19 -0.92
N VAL A 46 19.59 -0.53 -2.02
CA VAL A 46 20.16 -1.86 -2.25
C VAL A 46 21.64 -1.74 -2.66
N ASN A 47 21.96 -0.76 -3.51
CA ASN A 47 23.32 -0.52 -4.00
C ASN A 47 23.46 0.93 -4.45
N ALA A 48 24.20 1.71 -3.67
CA ALA A 48 24.47 3.13 -3.95
C ALA A 48 25.23 3.34 -5.27
N ASP A 49 26.24 2.52 -5.52
CA ASP A 49 27.09 2.65 -6.72
C ASP A 49 26.29 2.36 -8.00
N LYS A 50 25.34 1.43 -7.91
CA LYS A 50 24.45 1.07 -9.01
C LYS A 50 23.17 1.89 -9.03
N GLN A 51 22.92 2.74 -8.05
CA GLN A 51 21.70 3.54 -7.91
C GLN A 51 20.41 2.67 -7.97
N ILE A 52 20.34 1.68 -7.08
CA ILE A 52 19.21 0.74 -6.98
C ILE A 52 18.48 0.96 -5.67
N LEU A 53 17.16 1.14 -5.79
CA LEU A 53 16.20 1.20 -4.69
C LEU A 53 15.36 -0.07 -4.65
N MET A 54 14.92 -0.47 -3.46
CA MET A 54 13.94 -1.52 -3.25
C MET A 54 12.86 -1.04 -2.28
N GLY A 55 11.62 -1.36 -2.54
CA GLY A 55 10.52 -1.01 -1.65
C GLY A 55 9.22 -1.71 -1.99
N ALA A 56 8.27 -1.64 -1.06
CA ALA A 56 6.91 -2.08 -1.30
C ALA A 56 6.18 -1.07 -2.20
N ALA A 57 5.57 -1.57 -3.27
CA ALA A 57 4.68 -0.79 -4.13
C ALA A 57 3.23 -0.85 -3.63
N LEU A 58 2.76 -2.04 -3.22
CA LEU A 58 1.46 -2.25 -2.58
C LEU A 58 1.56 -3.29 -1.47
N ILE A 59 0.83 -3.05 -0.39
CA ILE A 59 0.69 -3.97 0.74
C ILE A 59 -0.78 -4.41 0.80
N PRO A 60 -1.06 -5.71 0.81
CA PRO A 60 -2.44 -6.19 0.88
C PRO A 60 -3.07 -5.92 2.24
N ASP A 61 -4.39 -5.81 2.25
CA ASP A 61 -5.27 -5.70 3.42
C ASP A 61 -4.91 -4.57 4.40
N LYS A 62 -4.05 -3.65 3.98
CA LYS A 62 -3.70 -2.47 4.75
C LYS A 62 -4.68 -1.34 4.45
N PRO A 63 -5.47 -0.87 5.45
CA PRO A 63 -6.37 0.27 5.25
C PRO A 63 -5.56 1.56 5.00
N ILE A 64 -5.93 2.28 3.95
CA ILE A 64 -5.35 3.55 3.56
C ILE A 64 -6.44 4.61 3.69
N TYR A 65 -6.22 5.59 4.55
CA TYR A 65 -7.15 6.71 4.73
C TYR A 65 -7.26 7.58 3.48
N ARG A 66 -8.46 8.02 3.19
CA ARG A 66 -8.77 8.98 2.12
C ARG A 66 -9.76 10.02 2.62
N ASN A 67 -9.55 11.24 2.16
CA ASN A 67 -10.53 12.32 2.30
C ASN A 67 -10.77 12.91 0.91
N MET A 68 -12.01 12.83 0.45
CA MET A 68 -12.40 13.37 -0.85
C MET A 68 -13.58 14.29 -0.65
N ASN A 69 -13.40 15.58 -0.90
CA ASN A 69 -14.42 16.62 -0.74
C ASN A 69 -15.07 16.68 0.64
N GLY A 70 -14.32 16.33 1.71
CA GLY A 70 -14.82 16.30 3.08
C GLY A 70 -15.46 14.97 3.50
N GLU A 71 -15.58 14.02 2.60
CA GLU A 71 -15.96 12.64 2.91
C GLU A 71 -14.73 11.82 3.26
N GLU A 72 -14.73 11.23 4.45
CA GLU A 72 -13.64 10.41 4.97
C GLU A 72 -13.98 8.93 4.86
N PHE A 73 -13.05 8.16 4.32
CA PHE A 73 -13.20 6.71 4.14
C PHE A 73 -11.83 6.02 4.10
N TYR A 74 -11.85 4.69 4.17
CA TYR A 74 -10.69 3.85 3.96
C TYR A 74 -10.80 3.09 2.65
N ILE A 75 -9.65 2.86 2.04
CA ILE A 75 -9.51 1.92 0.93
C ILE A 75 -8.47 0.86 1.31
N TYR A 76 -8.57 -0.32 0.73
CA TYR A 76 -7.56 -1.35 0.81
C TYR A 76 -7.51 -2.15 -0.51
N PHE A 77 -6.46 -2.95 -0.65
CA PHE A 77 -6.25 -3.85 -1.78
C PHE A 77 -6.14 -5.26 -1.23
N SER A 78 -6.92 -6.21 -1.75
CA SER A 78 -6.77 -7.63 -1.40
C SER A 78 -5.46 -8.21 -1.97
N GLU A 79 -4.99 -9.36 -1.45
CA GLU A 79 -3.83 -10.07 -2.02
C GLU A 79 -4.02 -10.32 -3.52
N GLU A 80 -5.23 -10.69 -3.95
CA GLU A 80 -5.59 -10.91 -5.34
C GLU A 80 -5.41 -9.64 -6.18
N THR A 81 -5.93 -8.50 -5.72
CA THR A 81 -5.79 -7.21 -6.40
C THR A 81 -4.33 -6.77 -6.48
N VAL A 82 -3.55 -6.97 -5.40
CA VAL A 82 -2.10 -6.65 -5.41
C VAL A 82 -1.35 -7.48 -6.44
N ALA A 83 -1.58 -8.80 -6.48
CA ALA A 83 -0.96 -9.68 -7.47
C ALA A 83 -1.35 -9.30 -8.91
N LYS A 84 -2.63 -8.97 -9.12
CA LYS A 84 -3.13 -8.53 -10.43
C LYS A 84 -2.55 -7.19 -10.86
N ALA A 85 -2.41 -6.25 -9.93
CA ALA A 85 -1.78 -4.95 -10.19
C ALA A 85 -0.34 -5.11 -10.67
N ALA A 86 0.44 -5.97 -10.00
CA ALA A 86 1.81 -6.28 -10.38
C ALA A 86 1.88 -6.91 -11.79
N GLU A 87 1.03 -7.91 -12.08
CA GLU A 87 0.96 -8.56 -13.39
C GLU A 87 0.66 -7.55 -14.51
N MET A 88 -0.40 -6.75 -14.32
CA MET A 88 -0.85 -5.81 -15.36
C MET A 88 0.12 -4.66 -15.58
N PHE A 89 0.83 -4.21 -14.53
CA PHE A 89 1.89 -3.21 -14.64
C PHE A 89 2.96 -3.61 -15.66
N PHE A 90 3.39 -4.87 -15.62
CA PHE A 90 4.36 -5.41 -16.57
C PHE A 90 3.74 -5.71 -17.95
N LYS A 91 2.56 -6.29 -18.00
CA LYS A 91 1.85 -6.54 -19.28
C LYS A 91 1.66 -5.29 -20.11
N ARG A 92 1.44 -4.14 -19.43
CA ARG A 92 1.25 -2.84 -20.08
C ARG A 92 2.53 -2.06 -20.34
N SER A 93 3.69 -2.65 -20.05
CA SER A 93 5.00 -2.03 -20.25
C SER A 93 5.18 -0.72 -19.44
N ASN A 94 4.65 -0.68 -18.23
CA ASN A 94 4.71 0.49 -17.34
C ASN A 94 6.01 0.59 -16.51
N GLN A 95 6.97 -0.31 -16.71
CA GLN A 95 8.18 -0.44 -15.88
C GLN A 95 9.04 0.83 -15.82
N SER A 96 8.94 1.69 -16.82
CA SER A 96 9.66 2.95 -16.88
C SER A 96 8.79 4.17 -16.58
N ASN A 97 7.53 3.96 -16.22
CA ASN A 97 6.64 5.03 -15.83
C ASN A 97 6.85 5.37 -14.35
N ALA A 98 7.53 6.48 -14.09
CA ALA A 98 7.78 6.96 -12.75
C ALA A 98 7.53 8.46 -12.63
N THR A 99 7.16 8.88 -11.43
CA THR A 99 6.95 10.30 -11.09
C THR A 99 7.63 10.65 -9.76
N LEU A 100 7.73 11.94 -9.48
CA LEU A 100 8.10 12.48 -8.18
C LEU A 100 6.86 13.18 -7.61
N GLU A 101 6.48 12.82 -6.39
CA GLU A 101 5.33 13.41 -5.67
C GLU A 101 4.04 13.45 -6.50
N HIS A 102 3.75 12.40 -7.27
CA HIS A 102 2.56 12.28 -8.12
C HIS A 102 2.35 13.44 -9.13
N SER A 103 3.36 14.23 -9.39
CA SER A 103 3.21 15.45 -10.20
C SER A 103 4.24 15.58 -11.31
N GLN A 104 5.49 15.24 -11.05
CA GLN A 104 6.61 15.43 -11.98
C GLN A 104 7.00 14.10 -12.63
N PRO A 105 6.78 13.91 -13.93
CA PRO A 105 7.29 12.73 -14.64
C PRO A 105 8.82 12.63 -14.58
N LEU A 106 9.33 11.46 -14.23
CA LEU A 106 10.76 11.16 -14.16
C LEU A 106 11.19 10.35 -15.39
N LYS A 107 12.43 10.59 -15.82
CA LYS A 107 13.11 9.80 -16.85
C LYS A 107 14.24 9.00 -16.23
N GLY A 108 14.70 7.95 -16.92
CA GLY A 108 15.79 7.13 -16.44
C GLY A 108 15.44 6.33 -15.17
N MET A 109 14.18 6.01 -15.00
CA MET A 109 13.68 5.15 -13.94
C MET A 109 13.24 3.83 -14.55
N THR A 110 13.64 2.71 -13.97
CA THR A 110 13.24 1.39 -14.49
C THR A 110 13.05 0.39 -13.37
N VAL A 111 11.84 -0.14 -13.26
CA VAL A 111 11.57 -1.32 -12.43
C VAL A 111 12.08 -2.55 -13.18
N PHE A 112 13.11 -3.20 -12.65
CA PHE A 112 13.75 -4.35 -13.29
C PHE A 112 13.60 -5.65 -12.49
N GLU A 113 13.19 -5.56 -11.22
CA GLU A 113 12.75 -6.69 -10.41
C GLU A 113 11.37 -6.40 -9.85
N SER A 114 10.54 -7.44 -9.78
CA SER A 114 9.17 -7.35 -9.25
C SER A 114 8.75 -8.73 -8.78
N TRP A 115 8.20 -8.82 -7.55
CA TRP A 115 7.69 -10.07 -7.02
C TRP A 115 6.61 -9.83 -5.98
N ILE A 116 5.85 -10.87 -5.69
CA ILE A 116 4.93 -10.94 -4.57
C ILE A 116 5.60 -11.74 -3.46
N VAL A 117 5.60 -11.18 -2.26
CA VAL A 117 6.17 -11.85 -1.08
C VAL A 117 5.33 -13.08 -0.73
N ASP A 118 5.91 -14.26 -0.82
CA ASP A 118 5.25 -15.52 -0.43
C ASP A 118 5.54 -15.89 1.02
N ASN A 119 6.79 -15.77 1.44
CA ASN A 119 7.22 -16.05 2.80
C ASN A 119 8.06 -14.89 3.35
N PRO A 120 7.49 -14.03 4.21
CA PRO A 120 8.17 -12.85 4.75
C PRO A 120 9.48 -13.15 5.49
N GLU A 121 9.59 -14.33 6.14
CA GLU A 121 10.77 -14.69 6.92
C GLU A 121 12.00 -14.96 6.05
N PHE A 122 11.81 -15.41 4.81
CA PHE A 122 12.88 -15.78 3.89
C PHE A 122 12.91 -14.89 2.64
N ASP A 123 12.10 -13.82 2.61
CA ASP A 123 12.04 -12.92 1.46
C ASP A 123 13.31 -12.08 1.34
N LYS A 124 13.69 -11.80 0.10
CA LYS A 124 14.83 -10.92 -0.23
C LYS A 124 14.70 -9.55 0.42
N SER A 125 13.51 -8.98 0.49
CA SER A 125 13.25 -7.66 1.06
C SER A 125 13.70 -7.57 2.52
N LYS A 126 13.56 -8.65 3.30
CA LYS A 126 13.99 -8.71 4.70
C LYS A 126 15.50 -8.52 4.86
N GLN A 127 16.32 -8.98 3.89
CA GLN A 127 17.78 -8.80 3.94
C GLN A 127 18.18 -7.33 3.82
N TYR A 128 17.29 -6.49 3.26
CA TYR A 128 17.47 -5.05 3.13
C TYR A 128 16.68 -4.24 4.17
N GLY A 129 16.19 -4.91 5.20
CA GLY A 129 15.50 -4.27 6.33
C GLY A 129 14.04 -3.89 6.07
N LEU A 130 13.44 -4.38 4.98
CA LEU A 130 12.02 -4.20 4.72
C LEU A 130 11.24 -5.33 5.41
N ASP A 131 10.40 -4.97 6.37
CA ASP A 131 9.52 -5.89 7.08
C ASP A 131 8.11 -5.76 6.50
N VAL A 132 7.79 -6.61 5.55
CA VAL A 132 6.53 -6.57 4.79
C VAL A 132 5.77 -7.88 4.91
N PRO A 133 4.43 -7.85 4.97
CA PRO A 133 3.63 -9.07 5.08
C PRO A 133 3.62 -9.88 3.78
N LYS A 134 3.16 -11.13 3.87
CA LYS A 134 2.84 -11.97 2.72
C LYS A 134 1.86 -11.23 1.79
N GLY A 135 1.94 -11.50 0.50
CA GLY A 135 1.10 -10.85 -0.51
C GLY A 135 1.57 -9.45 -0.93
N THR A 136 2.57 -8.87 -0.26
CA THR A 136 3.11 -7.55 -0.65
C THR A 136 3.78 -7.61 -2.02
N TRP A 137 3.46 -6.64 -2.86
CA TRP A 137 4.19 -6.39 -4.11
C TRP A 137 5.42 -5.55 -3.83
N VAL A 138 6.60 -6.15 -4.02
CA VAL A 138 7.90 -5.49 -3.86
C VAL A 138 8.56 -5.30 -5.23
N VAL A 139 9.23 -4.18 -5.40
CA VAL A 139 9.95 -3.86 -6.64
C VAL A 139 11.38 -3.42 -6.33
N SER A 140 12.30 -3.68 -7.28
CA SER A 140 13.60 -3.02 -7.34
C SER A 140 13.62 -2.09 -8.55
N MET A 141 13.99 -0.83 -8.31
CA MET A 141 14.02 0.23 -9.31
C MET A 141 15.44 0.74 -9.51
N LYS A 142 15.91 0.75 -10.74
CA LYS A 142 17.13 1.44 -11.18
C LYS A 142 16.81 2.91 -11.39
N VAL A 143 17.65 3.78 -10.86
CA VAL A 143 17.56 5.24 -11.02
C VAL A 143 18.79 5.70 -11.81
N ASP A 144 18.65 5.88 -13.14
CA ASP A 144 19.75 6.36 -13.98
C ASP A 144 19.93 7.89 -13.88
N ASP A 145 18.90 8.60 -13.47
CA ASP A 145 18.95 10.05 -13.25
C ASP A 145 19.75 10.38 -12.00
N LYS A 146 20.95 10.92 -12.23
CA LYS A 146 21.88 11.27 -11.15
C LYS A 146 21.38 12.44 -10.29
N ASP A 147 20.64 13.37 -10.86
CA ASP A 147 20.10 14.50 -10.12
C ASP A 147 18.99 14.05 -9.15
N ILE A 148 18.14 13.12 -9.57
CA ILE A 148 17.15 12.50 -8.70
C ILE A 148 17.87 11.70 -7.59
N TRP A 149 18.87 10.92 -7.94
CA TRP A 149 19.64 10.14 -6.96
C TRP A 149 20.28 11.03 -5.91
N ASP A 150 21.05 12.03 -6.33
CA ASP A 150 21.83 12.88 -5.41
C ASP A 150 20.95 13.86 -4.62
N ASN A 151 19.88 14.42 -5.22
CA ASN A 151 19.08 15.47 -4.58
C ASN A 151 17.89 14.96 -3.77
N TYR A 152 17.37 13.78 -4.07
CA TYR A 152 16.18 13.26 -3.39
C TYR A 152 16.47 11.98 -2.59
N ILE A 153 17.20 11.03 -3.15
CA ILE A 153 17.42 9.73 -2.50
C ILE A 153 18.52 9.85 -1.42
N LYS A 154 19.72 10.29 -1.78
CA LYS A 154 20.82 10.47 -0.81
C LYS A 154 20.52 11.51 0.27
N ASN A 155 19.71 12.49 -0.04
CA ASN A 155 19.32 13.53 0.91
C ASN A 155 18.09 13.15 1.74
N ASN A 156 17.65 11.90 1.67
CA ASN A 156 16.49 11.39 2.42
C ASN A 156 15.25 12.29 2.28
N LYS A 157 14.92 12.72 1.05
CA LYS A 157 13.71 13.48 0.76
C LYS A 157 12.56 12.59 0.31
N VAL A 158 12.84 11.37 -0.09
CA VAL A 158 11.84 10.37 -0.47
C VAL A 158 12.04 9.11 0.36
N PHE A 159 10.95 8.55 0.86
CA PHE A 159 10.97 7.44 1.83
C PHE A 159 10.20 6.21 1.35
N GLY A 160 9.51 6.29 0.23
CA GLY A 160 8.74 5.15 -0.26
C GLY A 160 8.31 5.28 -1.70
N PHE A 161 7.75 4.18 -2.20
CA PHE A 161 6.97 4.18 -3.42
C PHE A 161 5.51 4.45 -3.10
N SER A 162 4.83 5.10 -4.02
CA SER A 162 3.38 5.21 -4.06
C SER A 162 2.90 4.87 -5.46
N ILE A 163 1.73 4.27 -5.58
CA ILE A 163 1.16 3.89 -6.87
C ILE A 163 0.34 5.03 -7.47
N GLU A 164 0.36 5.11 -8.80
CA GLU A 164 -0.59 5.90 -9.58
C GLU A 164 -1.38 4.97 -10.50
N GLY A 165 -2.69 5.15 -10.52
CA GLY A 165 -3.56 4.32 -11.34
C GLY A 165 -5.03 4.57 -11.07
N ALA A 166 -5.87 3.83 -11.80
CA ALA A 166 -7.31 3.86 -11.64
C ALA A 166 -7.79 2.50 -11.13
N PHE A 167 -8.75 2.53 -10.21
CA PHE A 167 -9.34 1.34 -9.64
C PHE A 167 -10.84 1.56 -9.49
N SER A 168 -11.61 0.52 -9.70
CA SER A 168 -13.00 0.48 -9.27
C SER A 168 -13.06 0.17 -7.77
N ASN A 169 -14.14 0.53 -7.09
CA ASN A 169 -14.29 0.27 -5.67
C ASN A 169 -15.55 -0.53 -5.39
N VAL A 170 -15.47 -1.39 -4.38
CA VAL A 170 -16.61 -2.12 -3.84
C VAL A 170 -16.72 -1.82 -2.36
N LEU A 171 -17.89 -1.34 -1.93
CA LEU A 171 -18.15 -1.15 -0.50
C LEU A 171 -18.17 -2.52 0.17
N ARG A 172 -17.27 -2.74 1.12
CA ARG A 172 -17.32 -3.92 1.96
C ARG A 172 -18.35 -3.66 3.06
N SER A 173 -19.47 -4.36 3.01
CA SER A 173 -20.36 -4.42 4.16
C SER A 173 -19.64 -5.24 5.23
N GLU A 174 -19.35 -4.61 6.38
CA GLU A 174 -18.86 -5.35 7.54
C GLU A 174 -19.93 -6.37 7.95
N SER A 175 -19.80 -7.62 7.52
CA SER A 175 -20.49 -8.71 8.19
C SER A 175 -19.71 -8.98 9.49
N ALA A 176 -20.41 -9.25 10.59
CA ALA A 176 -19.80 -9.55 11.88
C ALA A 176 -18.81 -10.73 11.82
N GLU A 177 -18.91 -11.57 10.80
CA GLU A 177 -18.00 -12.70 10.52
C GLU A 177 -16.62 -12.26 10.02
N ASP A 178 -16.52 -11.11 9.31
CA ASP A 178 -15.25 -10.62 8.76
C ASP A 178 -14.32 -9.96 9.80
N ILE A 179 -14.85 -9.58 10.98
CA ILE A 179 -14.05 -8.94 12.04
C ILE A 179 -13.38 -9.96 12.96
N GLY A 180 -13.55 -11.27 12.74
CA GLY A 180 -12.96 -12.32 13.57
C GLY A 180 -13.43 -12.27 15.03
N LEU A 181 -14.53 -11.60 15.31
CA LEU A 181 -15.19 -11.60 16.61
C LEU A 181 -15.82 -12.97 16.80
N SER A 182 -15.24 -13.77 17.70
CA SER A 182 -15.87 -15.02 18.13
C SER A 182 -17.25 -14.72 18.71
N ASP A 183 -18.22 -15.63 18.52
CA ASP A 183 -19.57 -15.52 19.07
C ASP A 183 -19.58 -15.11 20.56
N GLN A 184 -18.54 -15.50 21.33
CA GLN A 184 -18.36 -15.11 22.73
C GLN A 184 -18.12 -13.60 22.93
N LEU A 185 -17.44 -12.92 22.01
CA LEU A 185 -17.23 -11.47 22.10
C LEU A 185 -18.48 -10.68 21.70
N LEU A 186 -19.23 -11.21 20.72
CA LEU A 186 -20.53 -10.64 20.32
C LEU A 186 -21.56 -10.75 21.45
N ASP A 187 -21.67 -11.90 22.10
CA ASP A 187 -22.56 -12.11 23.23
C ASP A 187 -22.17 -11.23 24.43
N GLY A 188 -20.88 -11.11 24.72
CA GLY A 188 -20.37 -10.21 25.76
C GLY A 188 -20.67 -8.73 25.51
N ALA A 189 -20.56 -8.27 24.28
CA ALA A 189 -20.89 -6.90 23.88
C ALA A 189 -22.40 -6.63 23.96
N LEU A 190 -23.23 -7.58 23.53
CA LEU A 190 -24.70 -7.50 23.63
C LEU A 190 -25.18 -7.47 25.09
N ASP A 191 -24.58 -8.24 25.99
CA ASP A 191 -24.91 -8.24 27.41
C ASP A 191 -24.51 -6.94 28.11
N LEU A 192 -23.37 -6.34 27.73
CA LEU A 192 -22.98 -5.00 28.21
C LEU A 192 -23.97 -3.92 27.76
N ILE A 193 -24.39 -3.95 26.51
CA ILE A 193 -25.40 -3.02 25.96
C ILE A 193 -26.76 -3.21 26.67
N ARG A 194 -27.20 -4.45 26.90
CA ARG A 194 -28.45 -4.74 27.64
C ARG A 194 -28.39 -4.25 29.09
N THR A 195 -27.24 -4.40 29.73
CA THR A 195 -27.02 -3.93 31.12
C THR A 195 -27.06 -2.41 31.17
N PHE A 196 -26.36 -1.74 30.24
CA PHE A 196 -26.36 -0.28 30.13
C PHE A 196 -27.76 0.30 29.90
N ILE A 197 -28.57 -0.32 29.03
CA ILE A 197 -29.95 0.08 28.76
C ILE A 197 -30.81 -0.08 30.01
N LYS A 198 -30.66 -1.17 30.76
CA LYS A 198 -31.43 -1.42 31.99
C LYS A 198 -31.12 -0.42 33.11
N GLU A 199 -29.88 0.04 33.20
CA GLU A 199 -29.42 0.96 34.26
C GLU A 199 -29.73 2.43 33.98
N ASN A 200 -29.92 2.80 32.69
CA ASN A 200 -30.06 4.21 32.30
C ASN A 200 -31.40 4.58 31.63
N ILE A 201 -32.35 3.65 31.49
CA ILE A 201 -33.67 3.89 30.86
C ILE A 201 -34.84 3.41 31.75
N ASN A 202 -34.72 3.62 33.06
CA ASN A 202 -35.85 3.54 34.01
C ASN A 202 -36.11 4.91 34.64
#